data_701d31525b1359bafb582b322eb7915e
#
_entry.id   701d31525b1359bafb582b322eb7915e
#
_cell.length_a   1.000
_cell.length_b   1.000
_cell.length_c   1.000
_cell.angle_alpha   90.00
_cell.angle_beta   90.00
_cell.angle_gamma   90.00
#
_symmetry.space_group_name_H-M   'P 1'
#
loop_
_entity.id
_entity.type
_entity.pdbx_description
1 polymer ?
#
loop_
_entity_poly.entity_id
_entity_poly.type
_entity_poly.pdbx_seq_one_letter_code
_entity_poly.pdbx_strand_id
1 'polypeptide(L)'
;RDFCLSRGLGDVYKRQDVLEAKRLAGDYSKGLVRALEKVNRQLRTLEKECTEYEILPNPGAVSLGMLQVMGEMDKLLEELHGKELPEQLLEFYFCVRDFLNIDELLDENYVVYTEMGEGGKVILRLFCVNPAANIHRCLEKGKSAVFFSATLLPMDYYRALLSTRKDDYGIYVTSPFRQENRCILTGRDVSSRYTRRGYEEYHRIASYIARTCLLYTSP
;
A
#
# COMPACT_ATOMS: atom_id res chain seq x y z
N ARG A 1 6.37 11.71 0.11
CA ARG A 1 6.38 10.85 1.33
C ARG A 1 5.24 9.82 1.38
N ASP A 2 4.48 9.67 0.32
CA ASP A 2 3.39 8.67 0.24
C ASP A 2 3.86 7.33 -0.37
N PHE A 3 5.14 7.15 -0.52
CA PHE A 3 5.80 6.03 -1.18
C PHE A 3 5.70 4.69 -0.43
N CYS A 4 5.39 4.69 0.85
CA CYS A 4 5.49 3.52 1.71
C CYS A 4 4.20 3.07 2.39
N LEU A 5 3.04 3.65 2.11
CA LEU A 5 1.80 3.32 2.81
C LEU A 5 0.97 2.21 2.17
N SER A 6 1.37 1.71 1.01
CA SER A 6 0.69 0.59 0.32
C SER A 6 1.48 -0.72 0.44
N ARG A 7 2.07 -1.00 1.58
CA ARG A 7 2.64 -2.34 1.88
C ARG A 7 1.53 -3.34 2.22
N GLY A 8 0.55 -3.40 1.34
CA GLY A 8 -0.47 -4.44 1.35
C GLY A 8 -0.13 -5.54 0.33
N LEU A 9 -1.08 -6.42 0.07
CA LEU A 9 -0.99 -7.45 -0.98
C LEU A 9 -1.24 -6.86 -2.39
N GLY A 10 -1.08 -5.56 -2.58
CA GLY A 10 -1.18 -4.86 -3.85
C GLY A 10 -0.07 -3.83 -4.00
N ASP A 11 0.27 -3.46 -5.23
CA ASP A 11 1.33 -2.49 -5.51
C ASP A 11 0.92 -1.43 -6.53
N VAL A 12 1.62 -0.30 -6.50
CA VAL A 12 1.36 0.89 -7.32
C VAL A 12 2.66 1.36 -7.94
N TYR A 13 2.69 1.46 -9.27
CA TYR A 13 3.87 1.90 -9.99
C TYR A 13 3.61 3.17 -10.81
N LYS A 14 4.38 4.23 -10.51
CA LYS A 14 4.26 5.53 -11.17
C LYS A 14 5.36 5.72 -12.20
N ARG A 15 5.00 6.12 -13.42
CA ARG A 15 5.99 6.43 -14.46
C ARG A 15 7.02 7.49 -14.02
N GLN A 16 6.63 8.38 -13.11
CA GLN A 16 7.54 9.41 -12.60
C GLN A 16 8.75 8.84 -11.88
N ASP A 17 8.54 7.76 -11.12
CA ASP A 17 9.59 7.11 -10.33
C ASP A 17 10.64 6.46 -11.25
N VAL A 18 10.19 5.88 -12.38
CA VAL A 18 11.09 5.35 -13.43
C VAL A 18 11.95 6.44 -14.05
N LEU A 19 11.39 7.62 -14.29
CA LEU A 19 12.12 8.76 -14.87
C LEU A 19 13.16 9.31 -13.89
N GLU A 20 12.84 9.37 -12.62
CA GLU A 20 13.76 9.80 -11.58
C GLU A 20 14.90 8.79 -11.38
N ALA A 21 14.57 7.51 -11.25
CA ALA A 21 15.56 6.44 -11.19
C ALA A 21 16.50 6.43 -12.40
N LYS A 22 15.96 6.65 -13.62
CA LYS A 22 16.76 6.76 -14.83
C LYS A 22 17.76 7.93 -14.77
N ARG A 23 17.33 9.08 -14.26
CA ARG A 23 18.22 10.24 -14.09
C ARG A 23 19.36 9.94 -13.13
N LEU A 24 19.05 9.31 -12.00
CA LEU A 24 20.03 8.94 -10.98
C LEU A 24 20.98 7.83 -11.46
N ALA A 25 20.48 6.87 -12.23
CA ALA A 25 21.28 5.77 -12.77
C ALA A 25 22.32 6.20 -13.82
N GLY A 26 22.18 7.40 -14.37
CA GLY A 26 23.04 7.91 -15.45
C GLY A 26 24.54 7.89 -15.14
N ASP A 27 24.89 8.16 -13.88
CA ASP A 27 26.27 8.23 -13.40
C ASP A 27 26.84 6.86 -12.98
N TYR A 28 26.01 5.82 -12.93
CA TYR A 28 26.37 4.52 -12.36
C TYR A 28 26.41 3.39 -13.40
N SER A 29 25.33 3.20 -14.16
CA SER A 29 25.21 2.06 -15.08
C SER A 29 24.46 2.40 -16.36
N LYS A 30 25.14 2.26 -17.50
CA LYS A 30 24.50 2.38 -18.83
C LYS A 30 23.51 1.25 -19.10
N GLY A 31 23.71 0.06 -18.52
CA GLY A 31 22.81 -1.09 -18.60
C GLY A 31 21.48 -0.77 -17.94
N LEU A 32 21.55 -0.28 -16.70
CA LEU A 32 20.38 0.12 -15.92
C LEU A 32 19.59 1.25 -16.62
N VAL A 33 20.26 2.26 -17.16
CA VAL A 33 19.61 3.34 -17.92
C VAL A 33 18.84 2.80 -19.13
N ARG A 34 19.39 1.82 -19.88
CA ARG A 34 18.70 1.19 -21.01
C ARG A 34 17.49 0.37 -20.57
N ALA A 35 17.60 -0.36 -19.47
CA ALA A 35 16.48 -1.13 -18.90
C ALA A 35 15.35 -0.19 -18.48
N LEU A 36 15.66 0.88 -17.74
CA LEU A 36 14.70 1.90 -17.32
C LEU A 36 14.04 2.63 -18.51
N GLU A 37 14.80 2.90 -19.58
CA GLU A 37 14.24 3.49 -20.81
C GLU A 37 13.23 2.57 -21.49
N LYS A 38 13.47 1.25 -21.46
CA LYS A 38 12.55 0.25 -22.01
C LYS A 38 11.24 0.25 -21.21
N VAL A 39 11.31 0.23 -19.87
CA VAL A 39 10.13 0.32 -18.98
C VAL A 39 9.38 1.64 -19.20
N ASN A 40 10.08 2.76 -19.26
CA ASN A 40 9.47 4.06 -19.53
C ASN A 40 8.72 4.09 -20.87
N ARG A 41 9.25 3.43 -21.90
CA ARG A 41 8.59 3.33 -23.21
C ARG A 41 7.29 2.52 -23.12
N GLN A 42 7.30 1.41 -22.37
CA GLN A 42 6.10 0.59 -22.14
C GLN A 42 5.04 1.36 -21.38
N LEU A 43 5.42 2.06 -20.31
CA LEU A 43 4.49 2.91 -19.55
C LEU A 43 3.94 4.06 -20.41
N ARG A 44 4.72 4.62 -21.34
CA ARG A 44 4.23 5.62 -22.31
C ARG A 44 3.20 5.05 -23.29
N THR A 45 3.31 3.79 -23.64
CA THR A 45 2.28 3.12 -24.47
C THR A 45 0.98 3.02 -23.69
N LEU A 46 1.03 2.51 -22.46
CA LEU A 46 -0.12 2.45 -21.57
C LEU A 46 -0.75 3.83 -21.31
N GLU A 47 0.08 4.87 -21.18
CA GLU A 47 -0.38 6.26 -20.98
C GLU A 47 -1.18 6.79 -22.17
N LYS A 48 -0.87 6.36 -23.41
CA LYS A 48 -1.62 6.76 -24.61
C LYS A 48 -2.95 6.01 -24.75
N GLU A 49 -3.01 4.81 -24.23
CA GLU A 49 -4.19 3.93 -24.30
C GLU A 49 -5.16 4.24 -23.16
N CYS A 50 -4.68 4.69 -22.00
CA CYS A 50 -5.47 5.03 -20.82
C CYS A 50 -6.09 6.43 -20.96
N THR A 51 -7.41 6.55 -20.93
CA THR A 51 -8.10 7.85 -20.89
C THR A 51 -8.37 8.32 -19.47
N GLU A 52 -8.95 7.49 -18.64
CA GLU A 52 -9.23 7.71 -17.22
C GLU A 52 -8.71 6.53 -16.41
N TYR A 53 -9.19 5.33 -16.72
CA TYR A 53 -8.65 4.06 -16.24
C TYR A 53 -8.83 2.98 -17.31
N GLU A 54 -7.97 1.97 -17.29
CA GLU A 54 -8.02 0.82 -18.21
C GLU A 54 -7.66 -0.46 -17.46
N ILE A 55 -8.52 -1.49 -17.56
CA ILE A 55 -8.29 -2.80 -16.96
C ILE A 55 -7.42 -3.62 -17.90
N LEU A 56 -6.34 -4.17 -17.39
CA LEU A 56 -5.39 -4.99 -18.13
C LEU A 56 -5.52 -6.47 -17.73
N PRO A 57 -5.29 -7.40 -18.63
CA PRO A 57 -5.28 -8.83 -18.31
C PRO A 57 -4.09 -9.21 -17.40
N ASN A 58 -2.97 -8.49 -17.50
CA ASN A 58 -1.76 -8.63 -16.70
C ASN A 58 -0.84 -7.41 -16.92
N PRO A 59 0.24 -7.22 -16.14
CA PRO A 59 1.18 -6.11 -16.33
C PRO A 59 2.04 -6.25 -17.60
N GLY A 60 2.08 -7.44 -18.22
CA GLY A 60 2.68 -7.68 -19.53
C GLY A 60 4.15 -7.32 -19.63
N ALA A 61 4.45 -6.52 -20.65
CA ALA A 61 5.81 -6.12 -20.95
C ALA A 61 6.47 -5.27 -19.85
N VAL A 62 5.68 -4.66 -18.96
CA VAL A 62 6.21 -3.88 -17.82
C VAL A 62 6.90 -4.81 -16.83
N SER A 63 6.31 -5.96 -16.48
CA SER A 63 6.92 -6.96 -15.59
C SER A 63 8.25 -7.46 -16.14
N LEU A 64 8.30 -7.79 -17.42
CA LEU A 64 9.56 -8.21 -18.08
C LEU A 64 10.62 -7.11 -18.06
N GLY A 65 10.20 -5.86 -18.21
CA GLY A 65 11.07 -4.70 -18.10
C GLY A 65 11.61 -4.52 -16.68
N MET A 66 10.76 -4.71 -15.67
CA MET A 66 11.15 -4.63 -14.26
C MET A 66 12.10 -5.73 -13.84
N LEU A 67 11.93 -6.97 -14.34
CA LEU A 67 12.90 -8.04 -14.15
C LEU A 67 14.29 -7.67 -14.71
N GLN A 68 14.35 -7.02 -15.87
CA GLN A 68 15.61 -6.55 -16.43
C GLN A 68 16.22 -5.43 -15.58
N VAL A 69 15.41 -4.51 -15.08
CA VAL A 69 15.85 -3.45 -14.14
C VAL A 69 16.42 -4.08 -12.88
N MET A 70 15.74 -5.05 -12.30
CA MET A 70 16.20 -5.78 -11.10
C MET A 70 17.59 -6.40 -11.36
N GLY A 71 17.74 -7.16 -12.44
CA GLY A 71 19.03 -7.80 -12.77
C GLY A 71 20.17 -6.81 -13.02
N GLU A 72 19.89 -5.64 -13.59
CA GLU A 72 20.93 -4.58 -13.75
C GLU A 72 21.23 -3.87 -12.42
N MET A 73 20.26 -3.74 -11.53
CA MET A 73 20.46 -3.22 -10.17
C MET A 73 21.30 -4.18 -9.32
N ASP A 74 21.03 -5.49 -9.38
CA ASP A 74 21.79 -6.51 -8.66
C ASP A 74 23.27 -6.49 -9.09
N LYS A 75 23.55 -6.45 -10.39
CA LYS A 75 24.91 -6.30 -10.92
C LYS A 75 25.59 -5.02 -10.40
N LEU A 76 24.87 -3.90 -10.42
CA LEU A 76 25.39 -2.64 -9.94
C LEU A 76 25.74 -2.70 -8.44
N LEU A 77 24.90 -3.33 -7.62
CA LEU A 77 25.14 -3.52 -6.20
C LEU A 77 26.36 -4.41 -5.92
N GLU A 78 26.57 -5.45 -6.73
CA GLU A 78 27.75 -6.31 -6.66
C GLU A 78 29.04 -5.56 -7.07
N GLU A 79 28.99 -4.76 -8.12
CA GLU A 79 30.13 -4.00 -8.63
C GLU A 79 30.58 -2.87 -7.69
N LEU A 80 29.66 -2.29 -6.93
CA LEU A 80 29.95 -1.17 -6.04
C LEU A 80 30.82 -1.52 -4.81
N HIS A 81 30.95 -2.80 -4.46
CA HIS A 81 31.85 -3.26 -3.38
C HIS A 81 31.77 -2.43 -2.10
N GLY A 82 30.55 -2.01 -1.70
CA GLY A 82 30.32 -1.22 -0.49
C GLY A 82 30.34 0.31 -0.68
N LYS A 83 30.42 0.80 -1.91
CA LYS A 83 30.12 2.22 -2.18
C LYS A 83 28.61 2.46 -2.06
N GLU A 84 28.25 3.54 -1.43
CA GLU A 84 26.83 3.88 -1.22
C GLU A 84 26.17 4.32 -2.54
N LEU A 85 25.03 3.71 -2.84
CA LEU A 85 24.09 4.21 -3.85
C LEU A 85 23.30 5.39 -3.29
N PRO A 86 22.83 6.32 -4.13
CA PRO A 86 21.83 7.29 -3.71
C PRO A 86 20.63 6.60 -3.06
N GLU A 87 20.18 7.11 -1.91
CA GLU A 87 19.08 6.56 -1.14
C GLU A 87 17.82 6.34 -2.02
N GLN A 88 17.50 7.32 -2.88
CA GLN A 88 16.36 7.25 -3.78
C GLN A 88 16.48 6.11 -4.81
N LEU A 89 17.70 5.78 -5.25
CA LEU A 89 17.90 4.67 -6.19
C LEU A 89 17.79 3.32 -5.49
N LEU A 90 18.18 3.25 -4.22
CA LEU A 90 18.01 2.08 -3.38
C LEU A 90 16.53 1.87 -3.00
N GLU A 91 15.81 2.94 -2.67
CA GLU A 91 14.35 2.90 -2.47
C GLU A 91 13.63 2.39 -3.72
N PHE A 92 14.02 2.90 -4.89
CA PHE A 92 13.47 2.42 -6.16
C PHE A 92 13.75 0.92 -6.39
N TYR A 93 14.93 0.42 -6.05
CA TYR A 93 15.25 -1.00 -6.10
C TYR A 93 14.28 -1.83 -5.26
N PHE A 94 14.00 -1.41 -4.03
CA PHE A 94 13.03 -2.09 -3.17
C PHE A 94 11.60 -2.03 -3.74
N CYS A 95 11.21 -0.90 -4.34
CA CYS A 95 9.91 -0.81 -5.03
C CYS A 95 9.81 -1.78 -6.21
N VAL A 96 10.86 -1.90 -7.04
CA VAL A 96 10.89 -2.88 -8.13
C VAL A 96 10.76 -4.30 -7.62
N ARG A 97 11.46 -4.64 -6.53
CA ARG A 97 11.39 -5.96 -5.90
C ARG A 97 9.98 -6.24 -5.36
N ASP A 98 9.39 -5.27 -4.68
CA ASP A 98 8.04 -5.42 -4.12
C ASP A 98 7.01 -5.59 -5.25
N PHE A 99 7.12 -4.82 -6.35
CA PHE A 99 6.30 -5.00 -7.54
C PHE A 99 6.40 -6.43 -8.11
N LEU A 100 7.62 -6.94 -8.28
CA LEU A 100 7.83 -8.29 -8.82
C LEU A 100 7.30 -9.38 -7.87
N ASN A 101 7.45 -9.20 -6.56
CA ASN A 101 6.88 -10.10 -5.57
C ASN A 101 5.34 -10.16 -5.66
N ILE A 102 4.69 -9.01 -5.91
CA ILE A 102 3.24 -8.97 -6.10
C ILE A 102 2.84 -9.56 -7.47
N ASP A 103 3.63 -9.31 -8.51
CA ASP A 103 3.40 -9.86 -9.85
C ASP A 103 3.39 -11.41 -9.83
N GLU A 104 4.25 -12.03 -9.02
CA GLU A 104 4.27 -13.49 -8.79
C GLU A 104 3.03 -14.01 -8.02
N LEU A 105 2.32 -13.14 -7.30
CA LEU A 105 1.12 -13.50 -6.54
C LEU A 105 -0.17 -13.32 -7.32
N LEU A 106 -0.12 -12.78 -8.54
CA LEU A 106 -1.31 -12.49 -9.34
C LEU A 106 -2.12 -13.76 -9.62
N ASP A 107 -3.38 -13.72 -9.24
CA ASP A 107 -4.38 -14.75 -9.47
C ASP A 107 -5.75 -14.08 -9.77
N GLU A 108 -6.83 -14.86 -9.81
CA GLU A 108 -8.18 -14.36 -10.03
C GLU A 108 -8.69 -13.35 -8.99
N ASN A 109 -8.00 -13.22 -7.86
CA ASN A 109 -8.32 -12.26 -6.80
C ASN A 109 -7.65 -10.90 -7.01
N TYR A 110 -6.90 -10.72 -8.09
CA TYR A 110 -6.26 -9.46 -8.44
C TYR A 110 -6.91 -8.80 -9.64
N VAL A 111 -6.89 -7.48 -9.62
CA VAL A 111 -7.19 -6.63 -10.78
C VAL A 111 -5.96 -5.82 -11.11
N VAL A 112 -5.50 -5.94 -12.36
CA VAL A 112 -4.43 -5.10 -12.90
C VAL A 112 -5.08 -3.99 -13.70
N TYR A 113 -4.75 -2.74 -13.40
CA TYR A 113 -5.30 -1.61 -14.15
C TYR A 113 -4.34 -0.44 -14.19
N THR A 114 -4.54 0.42 -15.18
CA THR A 114 -3.90 1.72 -15.26
C THR A 114 -4.90 2.81 -14.95
N GLU A 115 -4.45 3.88 -14.34
CA GLU A 115 -5.20 5.12 -14.15
C GLU A 115 -4.33 6.33 -14.42
N MET A 116 -4.97 7.46 -14.75
CA MET A 116 -4.27 8.72 -14.93
C MET A 116 -4.09 9.40 -13.58
N GLY A 117 -2.82 9.56 -13.17
CA GLY A 117 -2.44 10.28 -11.97
C GLY A 117 -2.34 11.78 -12.16
N GLU A 118 -2.03 12.49 -11.09
CA GLU A 118 -1.75 13.92 -11.12
C GLU A 118 -0.65 14.25 -12.13
N GLY A 119 -0.86 15.30 -12.95
CA GLY A 119 0.08 15.70 -13.99
C GLY A 119 0.01 14.85 -15.27
N GLY A 120 -1.06 14.06 -15.48
CA GLY A 120 -1.32 13.33 -16.71
C GLY A 120 -0.35 12.19 -16.99
N LYS A 121 0.22 11.57 -15.96
CA LYS A 121 1.09 10.41 -16.07
C LYS A 121 0.39 9.15 -15.60
N VAL A 122 0.60 8.06 -16.35
CA VAL A 122 -0.01 6.77 -16.01
C VAL A 122 0.54 6.21 -14.70
N ILE A 123 -0.37 5.61 -13.95
CA ILE A 123 -0.10 4.79 -12.78
C ILE A 123 -0.57 3.38 -13.11
N LEU A 124 0.31 2.39 -12.96
CA LEU A 124 -0.04 0.96 -13.06
C LEU A 124 -0.29 0.44 -11.64
N ARG A 125 -1.43 -0.22 -11.46
CA ARG A 125 -1.83 -0.82 -10.19
C ARG A 125 -2.02 -2.32 -10.29
N LEU A 126 -1.46 -3.03 -9.33
CA LEU A 126 -1.72 -4.43 -9.03
C LEU A 126 -2.59 -4.45 -7.76
N PHE A 127 -3.90 -4.60 -7.91
CA PHE A 127 -4.86 -4.44 -6.81
C PHE A 127 -5.40 -5.79 -6.34
N CYS A 128 -5.11 -6.16 -5.11
CA CYS A 128 -5.65 -7.36 -4.49
C CYS A 128 -7.08 -7.09 -3.99
N VAL A 129 -8.07 -7.70 -4.64
CA VAL A 129 -9.48 -7.59 -4.26
C VAL A 129 -9.80 -8.48 -3.07
N ASN A 130 -9.27 -9.71 -3.05
CA ASN A 130 -9.45 -10.65 -1.94
C ASN A 130 -8.11 -11.25 -1.51
N PRO A 131 -7.61 -10.90 -0.31
CA PRO A 131 -6.31 -11.36 0.17
C PRO A 131 -6.33 -12.77 0.76
N ALA A 132 -7.48 -13.44 0.89
CA ALA A 132 -7.63 -14.69 1.64
C ALA A 132 -6.66 -15.79 1.19
N ALA A 133 -6.47 -15.99 -0.12
CA ALA A 133 -5.56 -17.00 -0.65
C ALA A 133 -4.10 -16.73 -0.28
N ASN A 134 -3.67 -15.48 -0.34
CA ASN A 134 -2.31 -15.07 0.00
C ASN A 134 -2.05 -15.13 1.51
N ILE A 135 -3.02 -14.69 2.31
CA ILE A 135 -2.97 -14.84 3.76
C ILE A 135 -2.87 -16.31 4.13
N HIS A 136 -3.68 -17.17 3.50
CA HIS A 136 -3.66 -18.62 3.73
C HIS A 136 -2.25 -19.21 3.48
N ARG A 137 -1.61 -18.91 2.35
CA ARG A 137 -0.23 -19.34 2.06
C ARG A 137 0.77 -18.91 3.14
N CYS A 138 0.56 -17.72 3.74
CA CYS A 138 1.40 -17.26 4.85
C CYS A 138 1.11 -18.03 6.14
N LEU A 139 -0.16 -18.32 6.42
CA LEU A 139 -0.61 -19.03 7.62
C LEU A 139 -0.16 -20.49 7.62
N GLU A 140 -0.07 -21.15 6.46
CA GLU A 140 0.43 -22.52 6.34
C GLU A 140 1.87 -22.71 6.84
N LYS A 141 2.65 -21.62 6.90
CA LYS A 141 4.02 -21.64 7.48
C LYS A 141 4.00 -21.69 9.01
N GLY A 142 2.87 -21.40 9.64
CA GLY A 142 2.66 -21.42 11.09
C GLY A 142 1.84 -22.63 11.54
N LYS A 143 1.82 -22.89 12.85
CA LYS A 143 0.98 -23.95 13.44
C LYS A 143 -0.44 -23.50 13.65
N SER A 144 -0.65 -22.22 13.98
CA SER A 144 -1.96 -21.60 14.24
C SER A 144 -1.84 -20.09 14.13
N ALA A 145 -2.95 -19.43 13.87
CA ALA A 145 -3.06 -17.98 13.88
C ALA A 145 -4.35 -17.53 14.58
N VAL A 146 -4.30 -16.41 15.26
CA VAL A 146 -5.44 -15.77 15.90
C VAL A 146 -5.55 -14.34 15.42
N PHE A 147 -6.66 -14.01 14.79
CA PHE A 147 -6.99 -12.64 14.41
C PHE A 147 -7.97 -12.07 15.42
N PHE A 148 -7.71 -10.89 15.92
CA PHE A 148 -8.60 -10.25 16.89
C PHE A 148 -8.68 -8.74 16.65
N SER A 149 -9.91 -8.21 16.82
CA SER A 149 -10.17 -6.77 16.82
C SER A 149 -11.53 -6.53 17.43
N ALA A 150 -11.73 -5.36 18.00
CA ALA A 150 -13.07 -4.91 18.45
C ALA A 150 -14.04 -4.68 17.28
N THR A 151 -13.56 -4.62 16.06
CA THR A 151 -14.32 -4.25 14.85
C THR A 151 -14.37 -5.34 13.78
N LEU A 152 -14.05 -6.61 14.11
CA LEU A 152 -14.19 -7.74 13.19
C LEU A 152 -15.66 -8.15 13.03
N LEU A 153 -16.51 -7.20 12.63
CA LEU A 153 -17.96 -7.38 12.42
C LEU A 153 -18.36 -6.80 11.06
N PRO A 154 -19.16 -7.53 10.25
CA PRO A 154 -19.68 -8.88 10.45
C PRO A 154 -18.61 -9.97 10.37
N MET A 155 -18.69 -10.99 11.21
CA MET A 155 -17.68 -12.05 11.30
C MET A 155 -17.46 -12.77 9.97
N ASP A 156 -18.52 -13.12 9.25
CA ASP A 156 -18.43 -13.87 7.99
C ASP A 156 -17.71 -13.09 6.88
N TYR A 157 -17.86 -11.76 6.85
CA TYR A 157 -17.14 -10.90 5.93
C TYR A 157 -15.62 -11.00 6.16
N TYR A 158 -15.19 -10.86 7.42
CA TYR A 158 -13.76 -10.93 7.74
C TYR A 158 -13.19 -12.34 7.58
N ARG A 159 -13.99 -13.38 7.88
CA ARG A 159 -13.57 -14.76 7.58
C ARG A 159 -13.29 -14.95 6.10
N ALA A 160 -14.16 -14.46 5.23
CA ALA A 160 -13.97 -14.56 3.77
C ALA A 160 -12.73 -13.79 3.25
N LEU A 161 -12.25 -12.78 4.00
CA LEU A 161 -11.03 -12.02 3.63
C LEU A 161 -9.75 -12.56 4.27
N LEU A 162 -9.86 -13.27 5.40
CA LEU A 162 -8.69 -13.69 6.19
C LEU A 162 -8.38 -15.18 6.04
N SER A 163 -9.33 -15.99 5.56
CA SER A 163 -9.18 -17.43 5.46
C SER A 163 -9.89 -18.00 4.23
N THR A 164 -9.32 -19.07 3.68
CA THR A 164 -9.97 -19.92 2.67
C THR A 164 -10.65 -21.15 3.30
N ARG A 165 -10.50 -21.36 4.61
CA ARG A 165 -10.99 -22.56 5.32
C ARG A 165 -12.39 -22.31 5.84
N LYS A 166 -13.29 -23.28 5.64
CA LYS A 166 -14.68 -23.22 6.10
C LYS A 166 -14.86 -23.53 7.58
N ASP A 167 -13.88 -24.23 8.16
CA ASP A 167 -13.89 -24.75 9.54
C ASP A 167 -13.17 -23.83 10.54
N ASP A 168 -12.71 -22.64 10.10
CA ASP A 168 -12.12 -21.66 11.01
C ASP A 168 -13.18 -21.09 11.98
N TYR A 169 -12.80 -21.01 13.26
CA TYR A 169 -13.69 -20.57 14.32
C TYR A 169 -13.79 -19.04 14.38
N GLY A 170 -15.02 -18.55 14.53
CA GLY A 170 -15.29 -17.16 14.93
C GLY A 170 -15.83 -17.12 16.34
N ILE A 171 -15.21 -16.36 17.23
CA ILE A 171 -15.60 -16.23 18.63
C ILE A 171 -16.00 -14.80 18.94
N TYR A 172 -17.19 -14.61 19.49
CA TYR A 172 -17.60 -13.34 20.05
C TYR A 172 -17.27 -13.32 21.54
N VAL A 173 -16.50 -12.33 21.94
CA VAL A 173 -16.19 -12.09 23.35
C VAL A 173 -16.96 -10.85 23.79
N THR A 174 -17.77 -10.98 24.84
CA THR A 174 -18.47 -9.83 25.42
C THR A 174 -17.45 -8.87 26.05
N SER A 175 -17.71 -7.57 25.89
CA SER A 175 -16.87 -6.54 26.49
C SER A 175 -16.83 -6.72 28.01
N PRO A 176 -15.65 -6.72 28.66
CA PRO A 176 -15.54 -6.71 30.12
C PRO A 176 -16.00 -5.37 30.72
N PHE A 177 -16.10 -4.33 29.90
CA PHE A 177 -16.56 -3.02 30.33
C PHE A 177 -18.09 -2.96 30.38
N ARG A 178 -18.63 -2.59 31.53
CA ARG A 178 -20.08 -2.42 31.74
C ARG A 178 -20.58 -1.26 30.89
N GLN A 179 -21.69 -1.49 30.16
CA GLN A 179 -22.33 -0.45 29.34
C GLN A 179 -22.82 0.75 30.16
N GLU A 180 -23.18 0.52 31.41
CA GLU A 180 -23.62 1.56 32.37
C GLU A 180 -22.52 2.59 32.67
N ASN A 181 -21.25 2.16 32.58
CA ASN A 181 -20.11 3.03 32.79
C ASN A 181 -19.68 3.83 31.53
N ARG A 182 -20.44 3.67 30.44
CA ARG A 182 -20.13 4.36 29.18
C ARG A 182 -20.67 5.79 29.21
N CYS A 183 -19.78 6.77 29.21
CA CYS A 183 -20.14 8.18 29.05
C CYS A 183 -19.99 8.57 27.57
N ILE A 184 -21.07 9.09 26.98
CA ILE A 184 -21.06 9.65 25.62
C ILE A 184 -21.25 11.14 25.72
N LEU A 185 -20.27 11.90 25.25
CA LEU A 185 -20.30 13.37 25.21
C LEU A 185 -20.43 13.83 23.76
N THR A 186 -21.33 14.79 23.51
CA THR A 186 -21.52 15.37 22.19
C THR A 186 -21.19 16.87 22.22
N GLY A 187 -20.13 17.25 21.53
CA GLY A 187 -19.80 18.66 21.28
C GLY A 187 -20.73 19.25 20.21
N ARG A 188 -21.49 20.30 20.55
CA ARG A 188 -22.45 20.94 19.63
C ARG A 188 -21.83 22.08 18.83
N ASP A 189 -20.76 22.67 19.30
CA ASP A 189 -20.07 23.84 18.77
C ASP A 189 -18.79 23.54 18.01
N VAL A 190 -18.46 22.24 17.86
CA VAL A 190 -17.30 21.73 17.13
C VAL A 190 -17.69 20.92 15.92
N SER A 191 -16.79 20.83 14.93
CA SER A 191 -17.04 20.09 13.70
C SER A 191 -15.79 19.40 13.19
N SER A 192 -15.92 18.17 12.69
CA SER A 192 -14.86 17.43 12.02
C SER A 192 -14.78 17.72 10.50
N ARG A 193 -15.69 18.54 9.94
CA ARG A 193 -15.74 18.87 8.51
C ARG A 193 -14.43 19.51 8.05
N TYR A 194 -13.92 19.05 6.92
CA TYR A 194 -12.67 19.56 6.35
C TYR A 194 -12.66 21.08 6.16
N THR A 195 -13.77 21.63 5.68
CA THR A 195 -13.94 23.08 5.42
C THR A 195 -13.93 23.95 6.68
N ARG A 196 -14.09 23.37 7.87
CA ARG A 196 -14.03 24.07 9.17
C ARG A 196 -12.73 23.84 9.92
N ARG A 197 -11.79 23.07 9.36
CA ARG A 197 -10.50 22.79 9.99
C ARG A 197 -9.67 24.07 10.07
N GLY A 198 -9.21 24.40 11.26
CA GLY A 198 -8.38 25.56 11.54
C GLY A 198 -8.04 25.65 13.02
N TYR A 199 -7.15 26.58 13.38
CA TYR A 199 -6.65 26.73 14.75
C TYR A 199 -7.78 26.85 15.79
N GLU A 200 -8.76 27.70 15.53
CA GLU A 200 -9.90 27.93 16.44
C GLU A 200 -10.75 26.67 16.64
N GLU A 201 -10.98 25.90 15.59
CA GLU A 201 -11.75 24.67 15.68
C GLU A 201 -10.95 23.59 16.44
N TYR A 202 -9.66 23.48 16.16
CA TYR A 202 -8.79 22.55 16.89
C TYR A 202 -8.65 22.91 18.35
N HIS A 203 -8.57 24.20 18.70
CA HIS A 203 -8.51 24.66 20.07
C HIS A 203 -9.80 24.32 20.84
N ARG A 204 -10.98 24.47 20.23
CA ARG A 204 -12.25 24.07 20.82
C ARG A 204 -12.31 22.56 21.07
N ILE A 205 -11.93 21.77 20.05
CA ILE A 205 -11.86 20.30 20.19
C ILE A 205 -10.89 19.90 21.31
N ALA A 206 -9.71 20.51 21.36
CA ALA A 206 -8.71 20.26 22.40
C ALA A 206 -9.25 20.60 23.80
N SER A 207 -10.02 21.68 23.93
CA SER A 207 -10.68 22.06 25.20
C SER A 207 -11.70 21.02 25.67
N TYR A 208 -12.49 20.43 24.75
CA TYR A 208 -13.36 19.30 25.10
C TYR A 208 -12.57 18.09 25.58
N ILE A 209 -11.50 17.73 24.87
CA ILE A 209 -10.64 16.61 25.23
C ILE A 209 -10.04 16.84 26.62
N ALA A 210 -9.44 18.02 26.86
CA ALA A 210 -8.82 18.35 28.13
C ALA A 210 -9.81 18.30 29.31
N ARG A 211 -11.02 18.86 29.14
CA ARG A 211 -12.09 18.79 30.16
C ARG A 211 -12.52 17.36 30.43
N THR A 212 -12.66 16.54 29.40
CA THR A 212 -13.02 15.12 29.56
C THR A 212 -11.92 14.36 30.29
N CYS A 213 -10.66 14.55 29.94
CA CYS A 213 -9.52 13.93 30.61
C CYS A 213 -9.46 14.32 32.09
N LEU A 214 -9.68 15.59 32.41
CA LEU A 214 -9.69 16.06 33.82
C LEU A 214 -10.83 15.42 34.63
N LEU A 215 -12.00 15.20 34.04
CA LEU A 215 -13.10 14.49 34.69
C LEU A 215 -12.81 13.00 34.94
N TYR A 216 -11.99 12.40 34.09
CA TYR A 216 -11.67 10.97 34.15
C TYR A 216 -10.46 10.65 35.03
N THR A 217 -9.54 11.61 35.20
CA THR A 217 -8.26 11.43 35.91
C THR A 217 -8.25 12.13 37.27
N SER A 218 -9.31 12.84 37.65
CA SER A 218 -9.43 13.38 39.02
C SER A 218 -9.74 12.23 39.97
N PRO A 219 -8.95 12.08 41.06
CA PRO A 219 -9.15 11.08 42.08
C PRO A 219 -10.45 11.32 42.88
#